data_5a935bcbc1ee790e040cbd238a647d2c
#
_entry.id   5a935bcbc1ee790e040cbd238a647d2c
#
_cell.length_a   1.000
_cell.length_b   1.000
_cell.length_c   1.000
_cell.angle_alpha   90.00
_cell.angle_beta   90.00
_cell.angle_gamma   90.00
#
_symmetry.space_group_name_H-M   'P 1'
#
loop_
_entity.id
_entity.type
_entity.pdbx_description
1 polymer ?
#
loop_
_entity_poly.entity_id
_entity_poly.type
_entity_poly.pdbx_seq_one_letter_code
_entity_poly.pdbx_strand_id
1 'polypeptide(L)'
;MTRPFALLAALALLLAVPATALAGAKEEAKAADAARVLGEIMRIPETAVPEKMFTDAHAIAVIPDVVKAGRIFGGRGGKGLISVRSPDGTWSNPSFIKLGGGSVGFQAGVSSSDVILVFRSPRGVDSIVNGKFTLGGDASVAAGPVGRSAQASTDEQLKAEIYSYSRARGLFAGVSLDGTWLRIDHKANQAVYGRNTTPRMIFEGRADAAPDTVVAFRDRLEENTVPQD
;
A
#
# COMPACT_ATOMS: atom_id res chain seq x y z
N MET A 1 -28.49 -53.66 13.94
CA MET A 1 -27.32 -53.30 13.10
C MET A 1 -27.64 -52.03 12.33
N THR A 2 -27.28 -50.86 12.84
CA THR A 2 -27.49 -49.59 12.12
C THR A 2 -26.68 -48.46 12.76
N ARG A 3 -25.98 -47.68 11.92
CA ARG A 3 -25.55 -46.26 12.08
C ARG A 3 -24.09 -45.98 12.49
N PRO A 4 -23.12 -46.30 11.64
CA PRO A 4 -21.88 -45.54 11.63
C PRO A 4 -21.83 -44.41 10.57
N PHE A 5 -22.75 -44.38 9.56
CA PHE A 5 -22.67 -43.39 8.45
C PHE A 5 -23.08 -41.97 8.82
N ALA A 6 -23.91 -41.79 9.86
CA ALA A 6 -24.37 -40.46 10.27
C ALA A 6 -23.29 -39.64 11.02
N LEU A 7 -22.39 -40.30 11.71
CA LEU A 7 -21.26 -39.63 12.42
C LEU A 7 -20.14 -39.13 11.49
N LEU A 8 -19.89 -39.80 10.37
CA LEU A 8 -18.93 -39.39 9.38
C LEU A 8 -19.40 -38.18 8.56
N ALA A 9 -20.70 -38.06 8.32
CA ALA A 9 -21.28 -36.91 7.61
C ALA A 9 -21.25 -35.62 8.48
N ALA A 10 -21.43 -35.73 9.79
CA ALA A 10 -21.38 -34.60 10.73
C ALA A 10 -19.95 -34.09 10.93
N LEU A 11 -18.94 -34.94 10.86
CA LEU A 11 -17.51 -34.55 11.00
C LEU A 11 -16.98 -33.85 9.75
N ALA A 12 -17.51 -34.17 8.56
CA ALA A 12 -17.12 -33.52 7.31
C ALA A 12 -17.69 -32.08 7.19
N LEU A 13 -18.80 -31.78 7.86
CA LEU A 13 -19.40 -30.43 7.84
C LEU A 13 -18.65 -29.41 8.73
N LEU A 14 -17.88 -29.86 9.69
CA LEU A 14 -17.13 -29.02 10.64
C LEU A 14 -15.79 -28.51 10.09
N LEU A 15 -15.33 -29.01 8.94
CA LEU A 15 -14.04 -28.61 8.33
C LEU A 15 -14.17 -27.72 7.09
N ALA A 16 -15.38 -27.39 6.67
CA ALA A 16 -15.61 -26.47 5.57
C ALA A 16 -15.58 -25.01 6.04
N VAL A 17 -14.40 -24.52 6.46
CA VAL A 17 -14.17 -23.08 6.54
C VAL A 17 -14.27 -22.55 5.11
N PRO A 18 -15.23 -21.64 4.79
CA PRO A 18 -15.37 -21.14 3.44
C PRO A 18 -14.07 -20.45 3.02
N ALA A 19 -13.55 -20.81 1.87
CA ALA A 19 -12.30 -20.25 1.31
C ALA A 19 -12.33 -18.70 1.22
N THR A 20 -13.50 -18.10 1.19
CA THR A 20 -13.72 -16.65 1.23
C THR A 20 -13.35 -16.03 2.58
N ALA A 21 -13.58 -16.72 3.71
CA ALA A 21 -13.18 -16.22 5.04
C ALA A 21 -11.65 -16.21 5.21
N LEU A 22 -10.95 -17.17 4.64
CA LEU A 22 -9.48 -17.22 4.65
C LEU A 22 -8.86 -16.16 3.73
N ALA A 23 -9.50 -15.83 2.61
CA ALA A 23 -9.04 -14.78 1.72
C ALA A 23 -9.14 -13.40 2.41
N GLY A 24 -10.29 -13.06 3.01
CA GLY A 24 -10.48 -11.80 3.75
C GLY A 24 -9.46 -11.63 4.88
N ALA A 25 -9.24 -12.65 5.69
CA ALA A 25 -8.28 -12.59 6.79
C ALA A 25 -6.84 -12.27 6.37
N LYS A 26 -6.41 -12.73 5.18
CA LYS A 26 -5.09 -12.41 4.63
C LYS A 26 -4.98 -10.95 4.20
N GLU A 27 -6.01 -10.42 3.59
CA GLU A 27 -6.07 -9.02 3.17
C GLU A 27 -6.18 -8.09 4.38
N GLU A 28 -6.93 -8.47 5.41
CA GLU A 28 -7.00 -7.74 6.68
C GLU A 28 -5.65 -7.70 7.40
N ALA A 29 -4.92 -8.82 7.47
CA ALA A 29 -3.56 -8.84 8.00
C ALA A 29 -2.62 -7.89 7.24
N LYS A 30 -2.72 -7.84 5.91
CA LYS A 30 -1.93 -6.92 5.08
C LYS A 30 -2.32 -5.45 5.33
N ALA A 31 -3.60 -5.17 5.57
CA ALA A 31 -4.07 -3.84 5.92
C ALA A 31 -3.53 -3.41 7.30
N ALA A 32 -3.55 -4.30 8.28
CA ALA A 32 -2.97 -4.04 9.60
C ALA A 32 -1.46 -3.76 9.53
N ASP A 33 -0.71 -4.53 8.72
CA ASP A 33 0.72 -4.28 8.48
C ASP A 33 0.95 -2.90 7.85
N ALA A 34 0.15 -2.52 6.86
CA ALA A 34 0.27 -1.21 6.20
C ALA A 34 -0.05 -0.06 7.17
N ALA A 35 -1.09 -0.19 7.99
CA ALA A 35 -1.44 0.80 9.02
C ALA A 35 -0.34 0.92 10.08
N ARG A 36 0.29 -0.19 10.47
CA ARG A 36 1.45 -0.20 11.38
C ARG A 36 2.63 0.55 10.77
N VAL A 37 3.01 0.25 9.53
CA VAL A 37 4.12 0.92 8.83
C VAL A 37 3.87 2.42 8.72
N LEU A 38 2.64 2.83 8.39
CA LEU A 38 2.24 4.23 8.35
C LEU A 38 2.40 4.90 9.71
N GLY A 39 1.92 4.27 10.79
CA GLY A 39 2.07 4.81 12.15
C GLY A 39 3.53 4.92 12.62
N GLU A 40 4.40 4.04 12.14
CA GLU A 40 5.81 4.08 12.50
C GLU A 40 6.58 5.20 11.78
N ILE A 41 6.27 5.49 10.50
CA ILE A 41 6.92 6.57 9.77
C ILE A 41 6.61 7.95 10.37
N MET A 42 5.44 8.09 10.99
CA MET A 42 5.00 9.34 11.61
C MET A 42 5.60 9.58 12.99
N ARG A 43 6.16 8.54 13.65
CA ARG A 43 6.65 8.61 15.03
C ARG A 43 8.12 9.02 15.20
N ILE A 44 8.91 9.02 14.13
CA ILE A 44 10.36 9.26 14.21
C ILE A 44 10.69 10.63 13.60
N PRO A 45 10.78 11.73 14.41
CA PRO A 45 10.92 13.09 13.89
C PRO A 45 12.21 13.32 13.09
N GLU A 46 13.30 12.62 13.42
CA GLU A 46 14.63 12.89 12.84
C GLU A 46 14.85 12.20 11.49
N THR A 47 14.07 11.15 11.20
CA THR A 47 14.13 10.39 9.92
C THR A 47 12.80 10.38 9.20
N ALA A 48 11.82 11.10 9.73
CA ALA A 48 10.45 11.10 9.22
C ALA A 48 10.38 11.69 7.81
N VAL A 49 9.43 11.19 7.06
CA VAL A 49 8.92 11.88 5.86
C VAL A 49 8.36 13.22 6.34
N PRO A 50 8.69 14.34 5.68
CA PRO A 50 8.17 15.64 6.08
C PRO A 50 6.64 15.63 6.13
N GLU A 51 6.08 16.25 7.16
CA GLU A 51 4.64 16.39 7.32
C GLU A 51 3.98 16.98 6.06
N LYS A 52 4.62 17.98 5.44
CA LYS A 52 4.19 18.60 4.20
C LYS A 52 4.01 17.57 3.07
N MET A 53 4.80 16.51 3.00
CA MET A 53 4.62 15.45 2.01
C MET A 53 3.30 14.72 2.17
N PHE A 54 2.81 14.58 3.39
CA PHE A 54 1.53 13.95 3.66
C PHE A 54 0.36 14.93 3.52
N THR A 55 0.53 16.18 3.96
CA THR A 55 -0.52 17.21 3.85
C THR A 55 -0.80 17.61 2.40
N ASP A 56 0.22 17.61 1.54
CA ASP A 56 0.10 17.92 0.11
C ASP A 56 -0.17 16.67 -0.75
N ALA A 57 -0.28 15.49 -0.14
CA ALA A 57 -0.48 14.25 -0.87
C ALA A 57 -1.89 14.15 -1.46
N HIS A 58 -1.97 13.80 -2.74
CA HIS A 58 -3.21 13.39 -3.40
C HIS A 58 -3.55 11.93 -3.12
N ALA A 59 -2.55 11.06 -3.02
CA ALA A 59 -2.71 9.67 -2.61
C ALA A 59 -1.46 9.17 -1.89
N ILE A 60 -1.64 8.20 -1.00
CA ILE A 60 -0.56 7.53 -0.30
C ILE A 60 -0.73 6.02 -0.47
N ALA A 61 0.33 5.36 -0.92
CA ALA A 61 0.41 3.91 -0.99
C ALA A 61 1.45 3.38 -0.01
N VAL A 62 1.09 2.33 0.71
CA VAL A 62 1.99 1.61 1.62
C VAL A 62 2.04 0.15 1.23
N ILE A 63 3.22 -0.35 0.93
CA ILE A 63 3.48 -1.72 0.52
C ILE A 63 4.45 -2.34 1.52
N PRO A 64 3.93 -3.03 2.56
CA PRO A 64 4.75 -3.73 3.54
C PRO A 64 5.48 -4.93 2.92
N ASP A 65 6.66 -5.22 3.44
CA ASP A 65 7.43 -6.41 3.12
C ASP A 65 7.66 -6.62 1.62
N VAL A 66 8.08 -5.56 0.91
CA VAL A 66 8.51 -5.70 -0.48
C VAL A 66 9.78 -6.55 -0.51
N VAL A 67 9.66 -7.74 -1.07
CA VAL A 67 10.77 -8.67 -1.22
C VAL A 67 11.56 -8.30 -2.47
N LYS A 68 12.87 -8.17 -2.31
CA LYS A 68 13.85 -8.06 -3.40
C LYS A 68 14.73 -9.30 -3.36
N ALA A 69 14.80 -10.03 -4.47
CA ALA A 69 15.61 -11.24 -4.58
C ALA A 69 16.38 -11.26 -5.91
N GLY A 70 17.62 -11.68 -5.86
CA GLY A 70 18.49 -11.81 -7.05
C GLY A 70 19.95 -11.68 -6.71
N ARG A 71 20.78 -11.77 -7.76
CA ARG A 71 22.22 -11.49 -7.70
C ARG A 71 22.52 -10.14 -8.38
N ILE A 72 23.03 -10.16 -9.62
CA ILE A 72 23.23 -8.94 -10.41
C ILE A 72 21.89 -8.44 -10.95
N PHE A 73 21.07 -9.35 -11.45
CA PHE A 73 19.69 -9.09 -11.86
C PHE A 73 18.76 -9.86 -10.95
N GLY A 74 17.67 -9.22 -10.55
CA GLY A 74 16.70 -9.80 -9.66
C GLY A 74 15.30 -9.23 -9.89
N GLY A 75 14.37 -9.65 -9.07
CA GLY A 75 13.00 -9.14 -9.02
C GLY A 75 12.68 -8.51 -7.68
N ARG A 76 11.73 -7.60 -7.70
CA ARG A 76 11.06 -7.09 -6.50
C ARG A 76 9.56 -7.30 -6.63
N GLY A 77 8.89 -7.54 -5.51
CA GLY A 77 7.45 -7.69 -5.49
C GLY A 77 6.86 -7.53 -4.10
N GLY A 78 5.65 -7.00 -4.06
CA GLY A 78 4.91 -6.80 -2.82
C GLY A 78 3.44 -6.53 -3.07
N LYS A 79 2.66 -6.58 -1.99
CA LYS A 79 1.25 -6.21 -1.95
C LYS A 79 1.05 -5.14 -0.89
N GLY A 80 0.16 -4.21 -1.13
CA GLY A 80 -0.12 -3.13 -0.21
C GLY A 80 -1.46 -2.47 -0.48
N LEU A 81 -1.62 -1.29 0.06
CA LEU A 81 -2.83 -0.49 -0.01
C LEU A 81 -2.51 0.90 -0.56
N ILE A 82 -3.49 1.50 -1.21
CA ILE A 82 -3.47 2.90 -1.63
C ILE A 82 -4.79 3.56 -1.23
N SER A 83 -4.71 4.73 -0.62
CA SER A 83 -5.85 5.60 -0.33
C SER A 83 -5.68 6.92 -1.07
N VAL A 84 -6.80 7.51 -1.47
CA VAL A 84 -6.85 8.74 -2.27
C VAL A 84 -7.53 9.82 -1.45
N ARG A 85 -7.01 11.03 -1.51
CA ARG A 85 -7.60 12.18 -0.85
C ARG A 85 -8.69 12.80 -1.72
N SER A 86 -9.85 12.96 -1.13
CA SER A 86 -11.01 13.62 -1.74
C SER A 86 -10.82 15.14 -1.76
N PRO A 87 -11.56 15.88 -2.62
CA PRO A 87 -11.47 17.35 -2.67
C PRO A 87 -11.83 18.06 -1.36
N ASP A 88 -12.59 17.42 -0.48
CA ASP A 88 -12.94 17.92 0.86
C ASP A 88 -11.83 17.69 1.90
N GLY A 89 -10.72 17.06 1.49
CA GLY A 89 -9.58 16.76 2.35
C GLY A 89 -9.64 15.40 3.06
N THR A 90 -10.76 14.68 3.01
CA THR A 90 -10.91 13.36 3.62
C THR A 90 -10.23 12.27 2.80
N TRP A 91 -9.86 11.16 3.46
CA TRP A 91 -9.25 10.01 2.79
C TRP A 91 -10.27 8.94 2.44
N SER A 92 -10.13 8.36 1.26
CA SER A 92 -10.94 7.23 0.83
C SER A 92 -10.62 5.95 1.61
N ASN A 93 -11.53 4.99 1.63
CA ASN A 93 -11.17 3.62 1.96
C ASN A 93 -10.05 3.14 1.01
N PRO A 94 -9.12 2.29 1.51
CA PRO A 94 -7.97 1.88 0.71
C PRO A 94 -8.31 0.80 -0.30
N SER A 95 -7.77 0.93 -1.51
CA SER A 95 -7.75 -0.13 -2.52
C SER A 95 -6.48 -0.96 -2.39
N PHE A 96 -6.58 -2.28 -2.55
CA PHE A 96 -5.43 -3.17 -2.58
C PHE A 96 -4.69 -3.07 -3.91
N ILE A 97 -3.36 -3.03 -3.84
CA ILE A 97 -2.46 -2.92 -4.98
C ILE A 97 -1.35 -3.95 -4.93
N LYS A 98 -0.75 -4.18 -6.10
CA LYS A 98 0.47 -4.98 -6.29
C LYS A 98 1.57 -4.09 -6.84
N LEU A 99 2.76 -4.33 -6.34
CA LEU A 99 4.01 -3.76 -6.82
C LEU A 99 4.89 -4.88 -7.35
N GLY A 100 5.57 -4.64 -8.47
CA GLY A 100 6.55 -5.58 -8.99
C GLY A 100 7.46 -4.90 -10.01
N GLY A 101 8.61 -5.52 -10.25
CA GLY A 101 9.57 -4.97 -11.20
C GLY A 101 10.91 -5.69 -11.17
N GLY A 102 11.74 -5.36 -12.14
CA GLY A 102 13.14 -5.75 -12.12
C GLY A 102 13.91 -4.98 -11.05
N SER A 103 14.98 -5.57 -10.57
CA SER A 103 15.94 -4.90 -9.70
C SER A 103 17.36 -5.23 -10.16
N VAL A 104 18.20 -4.22 -10.16
CA VAL A 104 19.65 -4.38 -10.39
C VAL A 104 20.35 -4.12 -9.06
N GLY A 105 21.32 -4.96 -8.71
CA GLY A 105 22.10 -4.76 -7.50
C GLY A 105 23.28 -5.72 -7.45
N PHE A 106 24.39 -5.24 -6.90
CA PHE A 106 25.63 -6.01 -6.82
C PHE A 106 25.68 -7.00 -5.64
N GLN A 107 24.62 -7.07 -4.84
CA GLN A 107 24.54 -7.99 -3.71
C GLN A 107 23.63 -9.17 -4.04
N ALA A 108 24.18 -10.38 -3.93
CA ALA A 108 23.39 -11.58 -3.97
C ALA A 108 22.61 -11.74 -2.67
N GLY A 109 21.32 -12.03 -2.73
CA GLY A 109 20.52 -12.28 -1.54
C GLY A 109 19.05 -12.01 -1.69
N VAL A 110 18.37 -12.16 -0.57
CA VAL A 110 16.97 -11.78 -0.37
C VAL A 110 16.93 -10.69 0.70
N SER A 111 16.24 -9.60 0.41
CA SER A 111 15.98 -8.55 1.39
C SER A 111 14.51 -8.18 1.38
N SER A 112 13.99 -7.73 2.51
CA SER A 112 12.65 -7.17 2.65
C SER A 112 12.72 -5.74 3.14
N SER A 113 11.85 -4.90 2.64
CA SER A 113 11.67 -3.52 3.10
C SER A 113 10.23 -3.06 2.87
N ASP A 114 9.77 -2.18 3.74
CA ASP A 114 8.50 -1.50 3.49
C ASP A 114 8.73 -0.37 2.49
N VAL A 115 7.76 -0.17 1.60
CA VAL A 115 7.79 0.89 0.60
C VAL A 115 6.58 1.79 0.78
N ILE A 116 6.83 3.11 0.75
CA ILE A 116 5.79 4.13 0.81
C ILE A 116 5.92 5.03 -0.40
N LEU A 117 4.81 5.28 -1.07
CA LEU A 117 4.72 6.16 -2.22
C LEU A 117 3.75 7.29 -1.91
N VAL A 118 4.22 8.52 -2.07
CA VAL A 118 3.44 9.74 -1.92
C VAL A 118 3.19 10.32 -3.31
N PHE A 119 1.94 10.33 -3.73
CA PHE A 119 1.47 10.88 -5.00
C PHE A 119 1.06 12.33 -4.80
N ARG A 120 1.63 13.25 -5.58
CA ARG A 120 1.30 14.69 -5.53
C ARG A 120 0.23 15.11 -6.54
N SER A 121 -0.13 14.22 -7.46
CA SER A 121 -1.15 14.50 -8.48
C SER A 121 -2.09 13.31 -8.70
N PRO A 122 -3.32 13.54 -9.20
CA PRO A 122 -4.27 12.48 -9.51
C PRO A 122 -3.81 11.58 -10.66
N ARG A 123 -2.96 12.07 -11.56
CA ARG A 123 -2.54 11.38 -12.78
C ARG A 123 -1.98 9.98 -12.53
N GLY A 124 -1.14 9.83 -11.50
CA GLY A 124 -0.57 8.53 -11.15
C GLY A 124 -1.63 7.52 -10.70
N VAL A 125 -2.59 7.97 -9.91
CA VAL A 125 -3.72 7.13 -9.44
C VAL A 125 -4.62 6.72 -10.61
N ASP A 126 -4.98 7.65 -11.47
CA ASP A 126 -5.81 7.37 -12.67
C ASP A 126 -5.13 6.33 -13.56
N SER A 127 -3.82 6.41 -13.75
CA SER A 127 -3.07 5.44 -14.54
C SER A 127 -3.07 4.05 -13.89
N ILE A 128 -2.95 3.96 -12.56
CA ILE A 128 -3.03 2.68 -11.83
C ILE A 128 -4.43 2.06 -11.98
N VAL A 129 -5.49 2.86 -11.87
CA VAL A 129 -6.88 2.42 -11.98
C VAL A 129 -7.19 1.90 -13.38
N ASN A 130 -6.63 2.53 -14.40
CA ASN A 130 -6.84 2.18 -15.81
C ASN A 130 -5.95 1.03 -16.30
N GLY A 131 -5.05 0.50 -15.45
CA GLY A 131 -4.26 -0.66 -15.84
C GLY A 131 -2.95 -0.82 -15.08
N LYS A 132 -1.85 -0.96 -15.83
CA LYS A 132 -0.50 -1.05 -15.31
C LYS A 132 0.17 0.32 -15.40
N PHE A 133 0.68 0.77 -14.28
CA PHE A 133 1.41 2.01 -14.15
C PHE A 133 2.88 1.74 -13.82
N THR A 134 3.81 2.39 -14.51
CA THR A 134 5.25 2.22 -14.32
C THR A 134 5.88 3.50 -13.79
N LEU A 135 6.50 3.40 -12.63
CA LEU A 135 7.24 4.48 -11.99
C LEU A 135 8.46 4.87 -12.85
N GLY A 136 8.64 6.15 -13.11
CA GLY A 136 9.68 6.68 -13.99
C GLY A 136 9.35 6.62 -15.48
N GLY A 137 8.33 5.83 -15.87
CA GLY A 137 7.85 5.74 -17.25
C GLY A 137 6.57 6.55 -17.47
N ASP A 138 5.55 6.30 -16.66
CA ASP A 138 4.23 6.94 -16.80
C ASP A 138 4.09 8.21 -15.95
N ALA A 139 4.85 8.33 -14.86
CA ALA A 139 5.01 9.55 -14.07
C ALA A 139 6.42 9.62 -13.48
N SER A 140 6.89 10.84 -13.26
CA SER A 140 8.19 11.07 -12.63
C SER A 140 8.17 10.58 -11.19
N VAL A 141 9.21 9.81 -10.82
CA VAL A 141 9.43 9.34 -9.46
C VAL A 141 10.79 9.81 -8.95
N ALA A 142 10.84 10.20 -7.70
CA ALA A 142 12.09 10.57 -7.04
C ALA A 142 12.21 9.92 -5.67
N ALA A 143 13.44 9.74 -5.21
CA ALA A 143 13.70 9.42 -3.82
C ALA A 143 13.19 10.55 -2.94
N GLY A 144 12.34 10.24 -1.96
CA GLY A 144 11.77 11.23 -1.08
C GLY A 144 12.81 11.85 -0.14
N PRO A 145 12.74 13.14 0.15
CA PRO A 145 13.62 13.78 1.12
C PRO A 145 13.32 13.27 2.54
N VAL A 146 14.35 13.09 3.36
CA VAL A 146 14.23 12.63 4.75
C VAL A 146 15.08 13.49 5.68
N GLY A 147 14.66 13.66 6.92
CA GLY A 147 15.39 14.37 7.93
C GLY A 147 15.70 15.83 7.57
N ARG A 148 16.93 16.31 7.84
CA ARG A 148 17.33 17.69 7.60
C ARG A 148 17.27 18.12 6.13
N SER A 149 17.51 17.22 5.19
CA SER A 149 17.37 17.52 3.76
C SER A 149 15.94 17.85 3.37
N ALA A 150 14.99 17.32 4.10
CA ALA A 150 13.58 17.56 3.88
C ALA A 150 13.15 18.97 4.30
N GLN A 151 13.70 19.48 5.39
CA GLN A 151 13.43 20.84 5.88
C GLN A 151 14.06 21.92 4.97
N ALA A 152 15.15 21.58 4.29
CA ALA A 152 15.84 22.47 3.37
C ALA A 152 15.28 22.42 1.93
N SER A 153 14.41 21.46 1.61
CA SER A 153 13.82 21.32 0.27
C SER A 153 12.73 22.35 0.07
N THR A 154 12.94 23.26 -0.87
CA THR A 154 11.91 24.22 -1.31
C THR A 154 10.95 23.55 -2.30
N ASP A 155 9.75 24.11 -2.45
CA ASP A 155 8.76 23.61 -3.42
C ASP A 155 9.30 23.55 -4.86
N GLU A 156 10.25 24.43 -5.20
CA GLU A 156 10.92 24.42 -6.51
C GLU A 156 11.80 23.18 -6.73
N GLN A 157 12.26 22.53 -5.67
CA GLN A 157 13.06 21.31 -5.73
C GLN A 157 12.21 20.04 -5.75
N LEU A 158 10.95 20.14 -5.30
CA LEU A 158 10.00 19.03 -5.21
C LEU A 158 9.16 18.91 -6.49
N LYS A 159 9.79 18.59 -7.62
CA LYS A 159 9.17 18.55 -8.97
C LYS A 159 8.63 17.17 -9.38
N ALA A 160 8.96 16.10 -8.65
CA ALA A 160 8.47 14.77 -8.99
C ALA A 160 6.98 14.62 -8.66
N GLU A 161 6.28 13.87 -9.50
CA GLU A 161 4.86 13.56 -9.28
C GLU A 161 4.66 12.54 -8.16
N ILE A 162 5.69 11.71 -7.91
CA ILE A 162 5.67 10.66 -6.87
C ILE A 162 7.00 10.69 -6.12
N TYR A 163 6.91 10.65 -4.79
CA TYR A 163 8.06 10.46 -3.92
C TYR A 163 8.02 9.08 -3.29
N SER A 164 9.15 8.40 -3.30
CA SER A 164 9.26 7.03 -2.80
C SER A 164 10.22 6.93 -1.62
N TYR A 165 9.79 6.21 -0.62
CA TYR A 165 10.52 5.94 0.61
C TYR A 165 10.58 4.43 0.84
N SER A 166 11.68 3.98 1.41
CA SER A 166 11.84 2.61 1.87
C SER A 166 12.22 2.58 3.32
N ARG A 167 11.65 1.63 4.05
CA ARG A 167 12.03 1.34 5.42
C ARG A 167 12.67 -0.04 5.49
N ALA A 168 13.89 -0.08 5.98
CA ALA A 168 14.60 -1.32 6.24
C ALA A 168 15.24 -1.26 7.64
N ARG A 169 15.05 -2.28 8.45
CA ARG A 169 15.60 -2.37 9.83
C ARG A 169 15.26 -1.16 10.71
N GLY A 170 14.06 -0.60 10.55
CA GLY A 170 13.60 0.55 11.34
C GLY A 170 14.06 1.92 10.84
N LEU A 171 14.90 2.00 9.80
CA LEU A 171 15.37 3.25 9.22
C LEU A 171 14.65 3.56 7.92
N PHE A 172 14.21 4.81 7.75
CA PHE A 172 13.62 5.32 6.53
C PHE A 172 14.67 6.00 5.66
N ALA A 173 14.57 5.80 4.35
CA ALA A 173 15.38 6.48 3.35
C ALA A 173 14.56 6.70 2.08
N GLY A 174 14.86 7.77 1.36
CA GLY A 174 14.38 7.92 -0.01
C GLY A 174 15.00 6.83 -0.89
N VAL A 175 14.22 6.26 -1.79
CA VAL A 175 14.64 5.16 -2.66
C VAL A 175 14.21 5.40 -4.10
N SER A 176 15.06 5.05 -5.09
CA SER A 176 14.62 5.03 -6.48
C SER A 176 13.89 3.72 -6.79
N LEU A 177 12.72 3.86 -7.40
CA LEU A 177 11.85 2.75 -7.82
C LEU A 177 11.57 2.77 -9.33
N ASP A 178 12.42 3.40 -10.12
CA ASP A 178 12.29 3.46 -11.57
C ASP A 178 12.12 2.06 -12.18
N GLY A 179 11.23 1.94 -13.17
CA GLY A 179 10.91 0.67 -13.81
C GLY A 179 10.07 -0.28 -12.96
N THR A 180 9.66 0.13 -11.76
CA THR A 180 8.72 -0.63 -10.94
C THR A 180 7.30 -0.36 -11.38
N TRP A 181 6.50 -1.40 -11.58
CA TRP A 181 5.10 -1.26 -11.94
C TRP A 181 4.18 -1.38 -10.71
N LEU A 182 3.07 -0.68 -10.77
CA LEU A 182 1.94 -0.77 -9.84
C LEU A 182 0.68 -1.15 -10.61
N ARG A 183 -0.19 -1.89 -9.96
CA ARG A 183 -1.54 -2.22 -10.47
C ARG A 183 -2.49 -2.58 -9.36
N ILE A 184 -3.77 -2.46 -9.61
CA ILE A 184 -4.83 -2.86 -8.69
C ILE A 184 -4.81 -4.38 -8.47
N ASP A 185 -4.99 -4.81 -7.20
CA ASP A 185 -5.28 -6.20 -6.86
C ASP A 185 -6.79 -6.43 -6.80
N HIS A 186 -7.42 -6.61 -7.98
CA HIS A 186 -8.87 -6.82 -8.07
C HIS A 186 -9.36 -8.00 -7.21
N LYS A 187 -8.56 -9.06 -7.09
CA LYS A 187 -8.89 -10.21 -6.25
C LYS A 187 -9.01 -9.85 -4.77
N ALA A 188 -8.03 -9.10 -4.27
CA ALA A 188 -8.02 -8.63 -2.89
C ALA A 188 -9.18 -7.65 -2.62
N ASN A 189 -9.41 -6.70 -3.53
CA ASN A 189 -10.52 -5.77 -3.41
C ASN A 189 -11.87 -6.50 -3.37
N GLN A 190 -12.10 -7.48 -4.25
CA GLN A 190 -13.34 -8.26 -4.25
C GLN A 190 -13.49 -9.16 -3.03
N ALA A 191 -12.40 -9.64 -2.45
CA ALA A 191 -12.43 -10.43 -1.21
C ALA A 191 -12.85 -9.61 0.00
N VAL A 192 -12.52 -8.32 0.02
CA VAL A 192 -12.81 -7.40 1.13
C VAL A 192 -14.12 -6.64 0.92
N TYR A 193 -14.35 -6.11 -0.26
CA TYR A 193 -15.46 -5.20 -0.58
C TYR A 193 -16.60 -5.84 -1.38
N GLY A 194 -16.55 -7.16 -1.57
CA GLY A 194 -17.57 -7.87 -2.33
C GLY A 194 -17.30 -7.94 -3.84
N ARG A 195 -18.08 -8.81 -4.50
CA ARG A 195 -17.98 -9.06 -5.94
C ARG A 195 -18.32 -7.79 -6.72
N ASN A 196 -17.70 -7.64 -7.89
CA ASN A 196 -17.90 -6.52 -8.82
C ASN A 196 -17.43 -5.15 -8.29
N THR A 197 -16.76 -5.09 -7.14
CA THR A 197 -16.18 -3.84 -6.65
C THR A 197 -15.03 -3.40 -7.54
N THR A 198 -15.08 -2.14 -7.94
CA THR A 198 -14.03 -1.47 -8.71
C THR A 198 -13.23 -0.53 -7.79
N PRO A 199 -11.96 -0.20 -8.14
CA PRO A 199 -11.19 0.77 -7.35
C PRO A 199 -11.88 2.15 -7.26
N ARG A 200 -12.56 2.59 -8.31
CA ARG A 200 -13.33 3.85 -8.29
C ARG A 200 -14.45 3.81 -7.26
N MET A 201 -15.19 2.70 -7.18
CA MET A 201 -16.25 2.54 -6.15
C MET A 201 -15.67 2.64 -4.74
N ILE A 202 -14.47 2.07 -4.50
CA ILE A 202 -13.80 2.17 -3.20
C ILE A 202 -13.42 3.61 -2.90
N PHE A 203 -12.79 4.30 -3.84
CA PHE A 203 -12.32 5.68 -3.66
C PHE A 203 -13.46 6.69 -3.51
N GLU A 204 -14.62 6.42 -4.12
CA GLU A 204 -15.81 7.25 -4.06
C GLU A 204 -16.77 6.86 -2.91
N GLY A 205 -16.38 5.91 -2.04
CA GLY A 205 -17.20 5.46 -0.92
C GLY A 205 -18.47 4.69 -1.31
N ARG A 206 -18.52 4.12 -2.53
CA ARG A 206 -19.66 3.38 -3.09
C ARG A 206 -19.51 1.85 -3.01
N ALA A 207 -18.42 1.37 -2.43
CA ALA A 207 -18.19 -0.05 -2.16
C ALA A 207 -18.89 -0.48 -0.86
N ASP A 208 -19.03 -1.79 -0.67
CA ASP A 208 -19.51 -2.35 0.59
C ASP A 208 -18.60 -1.93 1.77
N ALA A 209 -19.13 -2.01 2.99
CA ALA A 209 -18.39 -1.66 4.19
C ALA A 209 -17.13 -2.53 4.33
N ALA A 210 -16.01 -1.87 4.59
CA ALA A 210 -14.74 -2.55 4.85
C ALA A 210 -14.66 -3.00 6.32
N PRO A 211 -13.92 -4.09 6.61
CA PRO A 211 -13.56 -4.46 7.98
C PRO A 211 -12.80 -3.34 8.69
N ASP A 212 -12.93 -3.22 10.00
CA ASP A 212 -12.27 -2.20 10.82
C ASP A 212 -10.74 -2.19 10.64
N THR A 213 -10.13 -3.35 10.44
CA THR A 213 -8.69 -3.48 10.16
C THR A 213 -8.26 -2.81 8.87
N VAL A 214 -9.13 -2.75 7.88
CA VAL A 214 -8.91 -2.07 6.59
C VAL A 214 -9.18 -0.58 6.74
N VAL A 215 -10.26 -0.23 7.44
CA VAL A 215 -10.62 1.17 7.75
C VAL A 215 -9.53 1.85 8.57
N ALA A 216 -8.89 1.15 9.50
CA ALA A 216 -7.80 1.67 10.32
C ALA A 216 -6.63 2.27 9.50
N PHE A 217 -6.40 1.82 8.28
CA PHE A 217 -5.40 2.43 7.39
C PHE A 217 -5.80 3.85 6.98
N ARG A 218 -7.06 4.05 6.60
CA ARG A 218 -7.61 5.38 6.29
C ARG A 218 -7.57 6.28 7.52
N ASP A 219 -8.01 5.78 8.67
CA ASP A 219 -8.09 6.56 9.90
C ASP A 219 -6.69 7.02 10.34
N ARG A 220 -5.65 6.20 10.12
CA ARG A 220 -4.26 6.62 10.32
C ARG A 220 -3.82 7.76 9.40
N LEU A 221 -4.30 7.79 8.16
CA LEU A 221 -4.04 8.90 7.26
C LEU A 221 -4.75 10.17 7.74
N GLU A 222 -6.01 10.06 8.15
CA GLU A 222 -6.76 11.19 8.71
C GLU A 222 -6.06 11.78 9.94
N GLU A 223 -5.67 10.94 10.91
CA GLU A 223 -4.97 11.38 12.14
C GLU A 223 -3.67 12.15 11.87
N ASN A 224 -2.98 11.82 10.78
CA ASN A 224 -1.62 12.32 10.53
C ASN A 224 -1.52 13.37 9.43
N THR A 225 -2.63 13.71 8.77
CA THR A 225 -2.66 14.67 7.66
C THR A 225 -3.57 15.87 7.92
N VAL A 226 -4.26 15.90 9.04
CA VAL A 226 -4.97 17.10 9.51
C VAL A 226 -3.92 18.09 10.03
N PRO A 227 -3.90 19.34 9.54
CA PRO A 227 -3.03 20.37 10.13
C PRO A 227 -3.30 20.46 11.64
N GLN A 228 -2.25 20.34 12.44
CA GLN A 228 -2.36 20.63 13.86
C GLN A 228 -2.31 22.15 14.00
N ASP A 229 -3.45 22.73 14.37
CA ASP A 229 -3.60 24.16 14.66
C ASP A 229 -2.68 24.65 15.81
#